data_efe38746c6f1d25e4741e4afc5ec53e5
#
_entry.id   efe38746c6f1d25e4741e4afc5ec53e5
#
_cell.length_a   1.000
_cell.length_b   1.000
_cell.length_c   1.000
_cell.angle_alpha   90.00
_cell.angle_beta   90.00
_cell.angle_gamma   90.00
#
_symmetry.space_group_name_H-M   'P 1'
#
loop_
_entity.id
_entity.type
_entity.pdbx_description
1 polymer ?
#
loop_
_entity_poly.entity_id
_entity_poly.type
_entity_poly.pdbx_seq_one_letter_code
_entity_poly.pdbx_strand_id
1 'polypeptide(L)'
;MESRLELFPPASAVNNSGHLTIGGCDTVELAAEFGTPLYVFDELSLRRRCAEFRQEFTRRYADTTVIYACKAFINKALAIIFNEEGLGLDVVSAGELSVAQSVGFPLDKVYFHGNNKSAEEIKLALEWHVGRIVVDNFHELAMLNETAVERGDNPDILLRLSPGVEPHTHKYIITGSLDSKFGIPLVLGEEAVTTAMSMSALNLRGLHFHIGSQIADLEPYQQAVEVILGFAAEMKQKHGFELGELDIGGGFAIQYTLDSPAPPISAYAEAIALAVKNKCQELDLVLPRLVVEPGRSIAGQAGVALYTAGVVKDIPGVRRYVSVDGGMADNIRPALYGAKHEAVVANRMAEREADKVTIAGKFCESGDILIENI
;
A
#
# COMPACT_ATOMS: atom_id res chain seq x y z
N MET A 1 10.56 -5.12 28.31
CA MET A 1 11.38 -4.26 27.42
C MET A 1 11.61 -4.92 26.05
N GLU A 2 12.13 -6.14 26.00
CA GLU A 2 12.34 -6.87 24.73
C GLU A 2 11.06 -7.01 23.89
N SER A 3 9.90 -7.31 24.51
CA SER A 3 8.64 -7.51 23.77
C SER A 3 8.16 -6.28 22.98
N ARG A 4 8.49 -5.05 23.42
CA ARG A 4 8.07 -3.84 22.67
C ARG A 4 8.93 -3.54 21.46
N LEU A 5 10.20 -3.98 21.46
CA LEU A 5 11.07 -3.82 20.30
C LEU A 5 10.63 -4.72 19.11
N GLU A 6 9.81 -5.73 19.34
CA GLU A 6 9.25 -6.59 18.27
C GLU A 6 8.40 -5.80 17.25
N LEU A 7 7.84 -4.64 17.65
CA LEU A 7 7.08 -3.77 16.77
C LEU A 7 7.94 -2.79 15.97
N PHE A 8 9.20 -2.64 16.36
CA PHE A 8 10.16 -1.75 15.71
C PHE A 8 10.92 -2.48 14.58
N PRO A 9 11.63 -1.75 13.71
CA PRO A 9 12.49 -2.37 12.72
C PRO A 9 13.42 -3.42 13.36
N PRO A 10 13.65 -4.58 12.74
CA PRO A 10 14.38 -5.70 13.37
C PRO A 10 15.80 -5.39 13.86
N ALA A 11 16.44 -4.35 13.34
CA ALA A 11 17.76 -3.90 13.78
C ALA A 11 17.71 -2.86 14.92
N SER A 12 16.53 -2.63 15.51
CA SER A 12 16.38 -1.72 16.64
C SER A 12 16.97 -2.31 17.92
N ALA A 13 17.67 -1.47 18.69
CA ALA A 13 18.31 -1.88 19.93
C ALA A 13 18.32 -0.73 20.94
N VAL A 14 18.80 -1.02 22.15
CA VAL A 14 19.07 -0.01 23.17
C VAL A 14 20.59 0.09 23.34
N ASN A 15 21.15 1.29 23.17
CA ASN A 15 22.58 1.49 23.29
C ASN A 15 23.04 1.66 24.78
N ASN A 16 24.34 1.86 24.97
CA ASN A 16 24.92 2.01 26.31
C ASN A 16 24.44 3.27 27.07
N SER A 17 23.91 4.27 26.37
CA SER A 17 23.31 5.48 26.96
C SER A 17 21.84 5.27 27.35
N GLY A 18 21.28 4.08 27.09
CA GLY A 18 19.86 3.79 27.30
C GLY A 18 18.95 4.41 26.23
N HIS A 19 19.49 4.79 25.08
CA HIS A 19 18.73 5.34 23.97
C HIS A 19 18.32 4.25 22.98
N LEU A 20 17.14 4.42 22.34
CA LEU A 20 16.72 3.62 21.20
C LEU A 20 17.63 3.88 20.01
N THR A 21 18.04 2.83 19.32
CA THR A 21 18.73 2.92 18.03
C THR A 21 17.90 2.26 16.94
N ILE A 22 17.88 2.87 15.74
CA ILE A 22 17.22 2.36 14.54
C ILE A 22 18.28 2.25 13.44
N GLY A 23 18.46 1.07 12.87
CA GLY A 23 19.49 0.85 11.85
C GLY A 23 20.90 1.21 12.31
N GLY A 24 21.17 1.12 13.63
CA GLY A 24 22.45 1.50 14.24
C GLY A 24 22.61 3.00 14.56
N CYS A 25 21.65 3.85 14.18
CA CYS A 25 21.65 5.29 14.48
C CYS A 25 20.94 5.57 15.81
N ASP A 26 21.54 6.42 16.67
CA ASP A 26 20.92 6.88 17.92
C ASP A 26 19.78 7.85 17.61
N THR A 27 18.56 7.53 18.03
CA THR A 27 17.38 8.35 17.73
C THR A 27 17.40 9.72 18.42
N VAL A 28 18.12 9.87 19.54
CA VAL A 28 18.29 11.15 20.22
C VAL A 28 19.23 12.06 19.42
N GLU A 29 20.30 11.51 18.87
CA GLU A 29 21.20 12.24 18.00
C GLU A 29 20.50 12.65 16.68
N LEU A 30 19.71 11.73 16.08
CA LEU A 30 18.92 12.06 14.89
C LEU A 30 17.93 13.20 15.18
N ALA A 31 17.23 13.17 16.30
CA ALA A 31 16.31 14.24 16.69
C ALA A 31 17.05 15.58 16.93
N ALA A 32 18.26 15.54 17.49
CA ALA A 32 19.07 16.74 17.71
C ALA A 32 19.61 17.34 16.39
N GLU A 33 19.96 16.50 15.42
CA GLU A 33 20.51 16.93 14.13
C GLU A 33 19.43 17.43 13.16
N PHE A 34 18.32 16.67 13.03
CA PHE A 34 17.28 16.92 12.02
C PHE A 34 16.03 17.60 12.58
N GLY A 35 15.90 17.69 13.91
CA GLY A 35 14.68 18.17 14.57
C GLY A 35 13.58 17.10 14.62
N THR A 36 12.43 17.47 15.21
CA THR A 36 11.21 16.68 15.27
C THR A 36 10.00 17.58 14.91
N PRO A 37 8.88 17.04 14.39
CA PRO A 37 8.61 15.62 14.08
C PRO A 37 9.51 15.07 12.98
N LEU A 38 9.97 13.83 13.11
CA LEU A 38 10.88 13.21 12.15
C LEU A 38 10.44 11.77 11.85
N TYR A 39 10.33 11.41 10.58
CA TYR A 39 10.22 10.01 10.17
C TYR A 39 11.60 9.42 9.92
N VAL A 40 11.87 8.27 10.52
CA VAL A 40 13.11 7.50 10.33
C VAL A 40 12.75 6.15 9.72
N PHE A 41 13.37 5.83 8.59
CA PHE A 41 13.22 4.53 7.92
C PHE A 41 14.50 3.72 8.03
N ASP A 42 14.37 2.46 8.43
CA ASP A 42 15.47 1.49 8.40
C ASP A 42 15.58 0.84 7.02
N GLU A 43 16.64 1.19 6.29
CA GLU A 43 16.88 0.71 4.93
C GLU A 43 16.96 -0.83 4.86
N LEU A 44 17.62 -1.46 5.84
CA LEU A 44 17.76 -2.92 5.86
C LEU A 44 16.39 -3.60 5.98
N SER A 45 15.49 -3.06 6.78
CA SER A 45 14.12 -3.55 6.92
C SER A 45 13.33 -3.38 5.64
N LEU A 46 13.43 -2.21 4.97
CA LEU A 46 12.81 -1.99 3.67
C LEU A 46 13.27 -3.05 2.65
N ARG A 47 14.57 -3.24 2.48
CA ARG A 47 15.15 -4.21 1.55
C ARG A 47 14.73 -5.65 1.86
N ARG A 48 14.75 -6.04 3.14
CA ARG A 48 14.29 -7.37 3.58
C ARG A 48 12.82 -7.61 3.23
N ARG A 49 11.96 -6.62 3.47
CA ARG A 49 10.53 -6.76 3.13
C ARG A 49 10.29 -6.84 1.62
N CYS A 50 11.02 -6.06 0.81
CA CYS A 50 10.97 -6.17 -0.65
C CYS A 50 11.39 -7.58 -1.11
N ALA A 51 12.51 -8.08 -0.62
CA ALA A 51 13.00 -9.40 -0.94
C ALA A 51 12.03 -10.50 -0.52
N GLU A 52 11.43 -10.39 0.67
CA GLU A 52 10.45 -11.35 1.20
C GLU A 52 9.21 -11.43 0.31
N PHE A 53 8.62 -10.30 -0.10
CA PHE A 53 7.49 -10.29 -1.04
C PHE A 53 7.84 -10.98 -2.35
N ARG A 54 8.95 -10.60 -2.97
CA ARG A 54 9.39 -11.22 -4.21
C ARG A 54 9.59 -12.72 -4.07
N GLN A 55 10.33 -13.15 -3.06
CA GLN A 55 10.66 -14.57 -2.87
C GLN A 55 9.43 -15.41 -2.55
N GLU A 56 8.57 -14.94 -1.64
CA GLU A 56 7.41 -15.72 -1.20
C GLU A 56 6.36 -15.87 -2.31
N PHE A 57 6.16 -14.84 -3.13
CA PHE A 57 5.25 -14.92 -4.27
C PHE A 57 5.86 -15.69 -5.44
N THR A 58 7.07 -15.37 -5.90
CA THR A 58 7.67 -16.05 -7.06
C THR A 58 7.93 -17.53 -6.83
N ARG A 59 8.23 -17.94 -5.59
CA ARG A 59 8.37 -19.36 -5.24
C ARG A 59 7.06 -20.14 -5.44
N ARG A 60 5.91 -19.50 -5.25
CA ARG A 60 4.58 -20.12 -5.37
C ARG A 60 3.93 -19.87 -6.72
N TYR A 61 4.24 -18.77 -7.36
CA TYR A 61 3.72 -18.39 -8.67
C TYR A 61 4.83 -17.70 -9.47
N ALA A 62 5.44 -18.43 -10.39
CA ALA A 62 6.71 -18.00 -11.02
C ALA A 62 6.60 -16.68 -11.79
N ASP A 63 5.50 -16.45 -12.54
CA ASP A 63 5.26 -15.19 -13.25
C ASP A 63 4.54 -14.19 -12.33
N THR A 64 5.26 -13.71 -11.30
CA THR A 64 4.76 -12.67 -10.39
C THR A 64 5.56 -11.39 -10.53
N THR A 65 4.86 -10.26 -10.55
CA THR A 65 5.41 -8.92 -10.44
C THR A 65 4.98 -8.31 -9.10
N VAL A 66 5.94 -7.77 -8.36
CA VAL A 66 5.66 -7.01 -7.13
C VAL A 66 5.89 -5.53 -7.42
N ILE A 67 4.87 -4.71 -7.23
CA ILE A 67 4.95 -3.27 -7.38
C ILE A 67 4.67 -2.59 -6.02
N TYR A 68 5.48 -1.60 -5.67
CA TYR A 68 5.31 -0.88 -4.41
C TYR A 68 4.25 0.20 -4.55
N ALA A 69 3.24 0.19 -3.65
CA ALA A 69 2.18 1.22 -3.62
C ALA A 69 2.70 2.53 -3.00
N CYS A 70 3.03 3.50 -3.85
CA CYS A 70 3.66 4.79 -3.48
C CYS A 70 2.83 5.62 -2.50
N LYS A 71 1.49 5.47 -2.52
CA LYS A 71 0.59 6.11 -1.54
C LYS A 71 0.93 5.81 -0.08
N ALA A 72 1.69 4.75 0.21
CA ALA A 72 2.15 4.44 1.58
C ALA A 72 3.20 5.43 2.06
N PHE A 73 4.19 5.71 1.27
CA PHE A 73 5.18 6.79 1.38
C PHE A 73 6.19 6.66 0.23
N ILE A 74 6.50 7.74 -0.45
CA ILE A 74 7.52 7.76 -1.50
C ILE A 74 8.37 9.03 -1.46
N ASN A 75 9.65 8.87 -1.71
CA ASN A 75 10.61 9.91 -2.02
C ASN A 75 11.68 9.33 -2.95
N LYS A 76 12.66 10.16 -3.36
CA LYS A 76 13.71 9.74 -4.28
C LYS A 76 14.57 8.58 -3.76
N ALA A 77 14.90 8.58 -2.46
CA ALA A 77 15.70 7.52 -1.86
C ALA A 77 14.95 6.18 -1.87
N LEU A 78 13.67 6.18 -1.51
CA LEU A 78 12.84 4.98 -1.54
C LEU A 78 12.64 4.46 -2.97
N ALA A 79 12.43 5.33 -3.95
CA ALA A 79 12.29 4.92 -5.34
C ALA A 79 13.58 4.23 -5.85
N ILE A 80 14.76 4.73 -5.46
CA ILE A 80 16.05 4.08 -5.77
C ILE A 80 16.12 2.69 -5.13
N ILE A 81 15.82 2.57 -3.83
CA ILE A 81 15.83 1.29 -3.11
C ILE A 81 14.88 0.28 -3.77
N PHE A 82 13.66 0.68 -4.10
CA PHE A 82 12.70 -0.23 -4.74
C PHE A 82 13.14 -0.71 -6.12
N ASN A 83 13.77 0.18 -6.91
CA ASN A 83 14.36 -0.21 -8.18
C ASN A 83 15.51 -1.22 -8.00
N GLU A 84 16.43 -0.97 -7.07
CA GLU A 84 17.53 -1.87 -6.75
C GLU A 84 17.05 -3.24 -6.26
N GLU A 85 15.95 -3.26 -5.50
CA GLU A 85 15.30 -4.49 -5.06
C GLU A 85 14.44 -5.14 -6.16
N GLY A 86 14.35 -4.55 -7.34
CA GLY A 86 13.68 -5.11 -8.51
C GLY A 86 12.15 -5.05 -8.45
N LEU A 87 11.57 -4.13 -7.67
CA LEU A 87 10.14 -3.87 -7.64
C LEU A 87 9.76 -2.90 -8.76
N GLY A 88 8.47 -2.94 -9.17
CA GLY A 88 7.82 -1.85 -9.87
C GLY A 88 7.23 -0.82 -8.89
N LEU A 89 6.51 0.18 -9.40
CA LEU A 89 5.79 1.18 -8.59
C LEU A 89 4.32 1.26 -9.02
N ASP A 90 3.42 1.31 -8.03
CA ASP A 90 2.04 1.80 -8.18
C ASP A 90 2.04 3.28 -7.81
N VAL A 91 1.77 4.14 -8.78
CA VAL A 91 1.69 5.60 -8.62
C VAL A 91 0.25 6.07 -8.84
N VAL A 92 -0.16 7.11 -8.10
CA VAL A 92 -1.54 7.62 -8.14
C VAL A 92 -1.62 9.12 -8.50
N SER A 93 -0.50 9.75 -8.83
CA SER A 93 -0.44 11.16 -9.19
C SER A 93 0.78 11.50 -10.05
N ALA A 94 0.72 12.62 -10.76
CA ALA A 94 1.87 13.20 -11.46
C ALA A 94 3.07 13.45 -10.54
N GLY A 95 2.82 13.78 -9.25
CA GLY A 95 3.87 13.99 -8.26
C GLY A 95 4.67 12.71 -7.99
N GLU A 96 3.99 11.60 -7.73
CA GLU A 96 4.65 10.30 -7.52
C GLU A 96 5.36 9.81 -8.78
N LEU A 97 4.74 9.98 -9.96
CA LEU A 97 5.36 9.66 -11.24
C LEU A 97 6.62 10.50 -11.49
N SER A 98 6.59 11.81 -11.13
CA SER A 98 7.75 12.70 -11.23
C SER A 98 8.89 12.29 -10.28
N VAL A 99 8.59 11.77 -9.09
CA VAL A 99 9.60 11.20 -8.20
C VAL A 99 10.31 10.03 -8.90
N ALA A 100 9.56 9.08 -9.47
CA ALA A 100 10.12 7.94 -10.19
C ALA A 100 11.01 8.40 -11.35
N GLN A 101 10.50 9.26 -12.21
CA GLN A 101 11.23 9.80 -13.36
C GLN A 101 12.51 10.54 -12.95
N SER A 102 12.48 11.33 -11.87
CA SER A 102 13.63 12.14 -11.41
C SER A 102 14.84 11.33 -10.94
N VAL A 103 14.67 10.05 -10.65
CA VAL A 103 15.74 9.12 -10.24
C VAL A 103 16.08 8.10 -11.34
N GLY A 104 15.50 8.24 -12.53
CA GLY A 104 15.72 7.30 -13.63
C GLY A 104 15.09 5.92 -13.37
N PHE A 105 13.99 5.85 -12.61
CA PHE A 105 13.26 4.60 -12.42
C PHE A 105 12.73 4.09 -13.77
N PRO A 106 12.82 2.78 -14.08
CA PRO A 106 12.27 2.20 -15.31
C PRO A 106 10.76 2.39 -15.38
N LEU A 107 10.26 3.32 -16.21
CA LEU A 107 8.84 3.68 -16.22
C LEU A 107 7.95 2.61 -16.86
N ASP A 108 8.52 1.68 -17.61
CA ASP A 108 7.86 0.45 -18.08
C ASP A 108 7.46 -0.51 -16.94
N LYS A 109 8.02 -0.32 -15.74
CA LYS A 109 7.64 -1.02 -14.50
C LYS A 109 6.69 -0.23 -13.60
N VAL A 110 6.17 0.89 -14.07
CA VAL A 110 5.24 1.74 -13.33
C VAL A 110 3.82 1.44 -13.76
N TYR A 111 2.92 1.33 -12.78
CA TYR A 111 1.48 1.18 -12.93
C TYR A 111 0.81 2.44 -12.43
N PHE A 112 0.05 3.11 -13.31
CA PHE A 112 -0.58 4.38 -12.95
C PHE A 112 -2.04 4.18 -12.59
N HIS A 113 -2.34 4.28 -11.30
CA HIS A 113 -3.65 4.15 -10.68
C HIS A 113 -4.32 5.51 -10.44
N GLY A 114 -5.52 5.48 -9.86
CA GLY A 114 -6.29 6.65 -9.47
C GLY A 114 -7.66 6.70 -10.13
N ASN A 115 -8.65 7.17 -9.37
CA ASN A 115 -10.06 7.22 -9.81
C ASN A 115 -10.44 8.53 -10.52
N ASN A 116 -9.52 9.46 -10.65
CA ASN A 116 -9.74 10.76 -11.30
C ASN A 116 -8.44 11.31 -11.86
N LYS A 117 -7.88 10.61 -12.85
CA LYS A 117 -6.69 11.09 -13.57
C LYS A 117 -7.06 12.28 -14.46
N SER A 118 -6.30 13.36 -14.40
CA SER A 118 -6.49 14.50 -15.29
C SER A 118 -5.99 14.24 -16.70
N ALA A 119 -6.42 15.05 -17.66
CA ALA A 119 -5.93 14.98 -19.04
C ALA A 119 -4.41 15.20 -19.11
N GLU A 120 -3.87 16.09 -18.26
CA GLU A 120 -2.44 16.36 -18.16
C GLU A 120 -1.69 15.14 -17.61
N GLU A 121 -2.22 14.44 -16.61
CA GLU A 121 -1.62 13.24 -16.05
C GLU A 121 -1.63 12.08 -17.06
N ILE A 122 -2.70 11.93 -17.83
CA ILE A 122 -2.76 10.94 -18.91
C ILE A 122 -1.74 11.26 -20.01
N LYS A 123 -1.64 12.52 -20.45
CA LYS A 123 -0.62 12.94 -21.43
C LYS A 123 0.79 12.66 -20.93
N LEU A 124 1.06 12.98 -19.66
CA LEU A 124 2.35 12.73 -19.02
C LEU A 124 2.69 11.23 -18.98
N ALA A 125 1.72 10.39 -18.60
CA ALA A 125 1.90 8.95 -18.56
C ALA A 125 2.21 8.35 -19.95
N LEU A 126 1.54 8.82 -20.99
CA LEU A 126 1.79 8.42 -22.36
C LEU A 126 3.15 8.94 -22.87
N GLU A 127 3.47 10.22 -22.61
CA GLU A 127 4.75 10.82 -23.00
C GLU A 127 5.94 10.09 -22.39
N TRP A 128 5.81 9.66 -21.17
CA TRP A 128 6.86 8.96 -20.43
C TRP A 128 6.79 7.43 -20.56
N HIS A 129 5.90 6.91 -21.39
CA HIS A 129 5.73 5.49 -21.67
C HIS A 129 5.60 4.64 -20.40
N VAL A 130 4.67 5.03 -19.51
CA VAL A 130 4.34 4.27 -18.30
C VAL A 130 3.89 2.86 -18.69
N GLY A 131 4.38 1.85 -17.97
CA GLY A 131 4.19 0.45 -18.32
C GLY A 131 2.73 -0.01 -18.34
N ARG A 132 1.91 0.48 -17.40
CA ARG A 132 0.49 0.17 -17.32
C ARG A 132 -0.31 1.40 -16.88
N ILE A 133 -1.48 1.61 -17.48
CA ILE A 133 -2.49 2.54 -16.98
C ILE A 133 -3.67 1.72 -16.50
N VAL A 134 -3.96 1.82 -15.18
CA VAL A 134 -5.07 1.10 -14.56
C VAL A 134 -6.29 1.99 -14.60
N VAL A 135 -7.18 1.69 -15.53
CA VAL A 135 -8.39 2.47 -15.85
C VAL A 135 -9.46 2.20 -14.81
N ASP A 136 -9.97 3.26 -14.19
CA ASP A 136 -10.89 3.19 -13.07
C ASP A 136 -12.36 3.42 -13.46
N ASN A 137 -12.62 4.06 -14.60
CA ASN A 137 -13.97 4.40 -15.06
C ASN A 137 -14.05 4.65 -16.56
N PHE A 138 -15.29 4.69 -17.11
CA PHE A 138 -15.53 4.88 -18.55
C PHE A 138 -15.10 6.24 -19.08
N HIS A 139 -15.18 7.31 -18.28
CA HIS A 139 -14.73 8.64 -18.71
C HIS A 139 -13.22 8.64 -18.94
N GLU A 140 -12.47 8.06 -18.04
CA GLU A 140 -11.03 7.89 -18.17
C GLU A 140 -10.68 7.03 -19.40
N LEU A 141 -11.42 5.92 -19.60
CA LEU A 141 -11.22 5.04 -20.75
C LEU A 141 -11.36 5.79 -22.09
N ALA A 142 -12.41 6.62 -22.21
CA ALA A 142 -12.64 7.44 -23.40
C ALA A 142 -11.53 8.48 -23.58
N MET A 143 -11.20 9.25 -22.54
CA MET A 143 -10.16 10.28 -22.57
C MET A 143 -8.78 9.70 -22.91
N LEU A 144 -8.44 8.53 -22.36
CA LEU A 144 -7.19 7.84 -22.65
C LEU A 144 -7.13 7.41 -24.11
N ASN A 145 -8.21 6.84 -24.66
CA ASN A 145 -8.28 6.44 -26.05
C ASN A 145 -8.15 7.65 -27.00
N GLU A 146 -8.87 8.74 -26.74
CA GLU A 146 -8.77 9.97 -27.55
C GLU A 146 -7.32 10.49 -27.55
N THR A 147 -6.71 10.60 -26.39
CA THR A 147 -5.33 11.09 -26.25
C THR A 147 -4.32 10.14 -26.94
N ALA A 148 -4.51 8.82 -26.82
CA ALA A 148 -3.65 7.83 -27.47
C ALA A 148 -3.77 7.90 -28.99
N VAL A 149 -4.99 8.07 -29.55
CA VAL A 149 -5.22 8.27 -30.99
C VAL A 149 -4.52 9.52 -31.50
N GLU A 150 -4.69 10.66 -30.81
CA GLU A 150 -4.07 11.93 -31.19
C GLU A 150 -2.54 11.85 -31.21
N ARG A 151 -1.94 11.07 -30.33
CA ARG A 151 -0.49 10.92 -30.19
C ARG A 151 0.08 9.79 -31.07
N GLY A 152 -0.75 8.86 -31.52
CA GLY A 152 -0.32 7.62 -32.16
C GLY A 152 0.30 6.61 -31.21
N ASP A 153 -0.06 6.68 -29.93
CA ASP A 153 0.38 5.76 -28.87
C ASP A 153 -0.54 4.53 -28.79
N ASN A 154 -0.06 3.45 -28.16
CA ASN A 154 -0.85 2.25 -27.89
C ASN A 154 -0.48 1.69 -26.49
N PRO A 155 -0.95 2.35 -25.40
CA PRO A 155 -0.62 1.96 -24.05
C PRO A 155 -1.25 0.63 -23.66
N ASP A 156 -0.52 -0.13 -22.85
CA ASP A 156 -1.05 -1.29 -22.14
C ASP A 156 -1.94 -0.82 -20.98
N ILE A 157 -3.16 -1.34 -20.87
CA ILE A 157 -4.11 -0.99 -19.83
C ILE A 157 -4.59 -2.20 -19.04
N LEU A 158 -4.97 -1.98 -17.79
CA LEU A 158 -5.78 -2.88 -16.99
C LEU A 158 -7.11 -2.19 -16.66
N LEU A 159 -8.20 -2.94 -16.59
CA LEU A 159 -9.47 -2.42 -16.07
C LEU A 159 -9.57 -2.74 -14.59
N ARG A 160 -9.79 -1.72 -13.78
CA ARG A 160 -10.06 -1.89 -12.36
C ARG A 160 -11.53 -2.20 -12.14
N LEU A 161 -11.80 -3.41 -11.62
CA LEU A 161 -13.14 -3.89 -11.29
C LEU A 161 -13.35 -3.94 -9.78
N SER A 162 -14.59 -3.68 -9.35
CA SER A 162 -15.01 -3.86 -7.97
C SER A 162 -15.71 -5.22 -7.85
N PRO A 163 -15.09 -6.23 -7.18
CA PRO A 163 -15.60 -7.59 -7.14
C PRO A 163 -16.81 -7.78 -6.20
N GLY A 164 -17.17 -6.76 -5.41
CA GLY A 164 -18.26 -6.86 -4.43
C GLY A 164 -17.89 -7.66 -3.18
N VAL A 165 -16.61 -7.89 -2.91
CA VAL A 165 -16.10 -8.61 -1.74
C VAL A 165 -15.75 -7.61 -0.64
N GLU A 166 -16.28 -7.85 0.56
CA GLU A 166 -16.08 -7.00 1.74
C GLU A 166 -15.24 -7.72 2.80
N PRO A 167 -13.95 -7.35 2.98
CA PRO A 167 -13.16 -7.90 4.07
C PRO A 167 -13.59 -7.34 5.43
N HIS A 168 -13.41 -8.12 6.49
CA HIS A 168 -13.64 -7.70 7.88
C HIS A 168 -12.59 -6.68 8.34
N THR A 169 -12.78 -5.40 7.98
CA THR A 169 -11.89 -4.30 8.33
C THR A 169 -12.68 -3.00 8.53
N HIS A 170 -12.00 -1.90 8.88
CA HIS A 170 -12.67 -0.61 9.10
C HIS A 170 -13.34 -0.12 7.81
N LYS A 171 -14.61 0.32 7.89
CA LYS A 171 -15.44 0.72 6.74
C LYS A 171 -14.80 1.73 5.77
N TYR A 172 -13.93 2.61 6.25
CA TYR A 172 -13.25 3.61 5.40
C TYR A 172 -12.01 3.08 4.67
N ILE A 173 -11.62 1.81 4.89
CA ILE A 173 -10.50 1.18 4.19
C ILE A 173 -10.93 -0.04 3.35
N ILE A 174 -12.25 -0.29 3.24
CA ILE A 174 -12.83 -1.24 2.29
C ILE A 174 -12.94 -0.56 0.93
N THR A 175 -12.43 -1.18 -0.11
CA THR A 175 -12.48 -0.65 -1.49
C THR A 175 -13.05 -1.65 -2.49
N GLY A 176 -13.31 -2.88 -2.07
CA GLY A 176 -13.91 -3.93 -2.89
C GLY A 176 -15.44 -3.97 -2.86
N SER A 177 -16.09 -3.13 -2.03
CA SER A 177 -17.55 -3.10 -1.94
C SER A 177 -18.20 -2.45 -3.17
N LEU A 178 -19.48 -2.73 -3.39
CA LEU A 178 -20.26 -2.12 -4.47
C LEU A 178 -20.41 -0.60 -4.31
N ASP A 179 -20.45 -0.09 -3.06
CA ASP A 179 -20.46 1.34 -2.75
C ASP A 179 -19.04 1.83 -2.49
N SER A 180 -18.25 1.93 -3.56
CA SER A 180 -16.89 2.44 -3.54
C SER A 180 -16.70 3.50 -4.62
N LYS A 181 -15.89 4.54 -4.33
CA LYS A 181 -15.50 5.53 -5.34
C LYS A 181 -14.51 4.97 -6.38
N PHE A 182 -14.01 3.76 -6.19
CA PHE A 182 -12.97 3.14 -7.00
C PHE A 182 -13.52 2.00 -7.83
N GLY A 183 -13.05 1.93 -9.08
CA GLY A 183 -13.27 0.81 -9.96
C GLY A 183 -14.66 0.75 -10.59
N ILE A 184 -14.74 0.06 -11.70
CA ILE A 184 -15.98 -0.20 -12.42
C ILE A 184 -16.71 -1.34 -11.68
N PRO A 185 -17.97 -1.16 -11.28
CA PRO A 185 -18.76 -2.24 -10.71
C PRO A 185 -18.81 -3.46 -11.64
N LEU A 186 -18.67 -4.66 -11.10
CA LEU A 186 -18.59 -5.89 -11.91
C LEU A 186 -19.80 -6.07 -12.83
N VAL A 187 -20.98 -5.58 -12.44
CA VAL A 187 -22.19 -5.58 -13.28
C VAL A 187 -22.04 -4.80 -14.60
N LEU A 188 -21.12 -3.84 -14.64
CA LEU A 188 -20.76 -3.08 -15.85
C LEU A 188 -19.45 -3.61 -16.48
N GLY A 189 -18.87 -4.66 -15.94
CA GLY A 189 -17.60 -5.21 -16.37
C GLY A 189 -17.60 -5.68 -17.82
N GLU A 190 -18.68 -6.34 -18.29
CA GLU A 190 -18.82 -6.79 -19.69
C GLU A 190 -18.80 -5.60 -20.65
N GLU A 191 -19.51 -4.53 -20.32
CA GLU A 191 -19.51 -3.30 -21.10
C GLU A 191 -18.10 -2.67 -21.12
N ALA A 192 -17.41 -2.64 -20.00
CA ALA A 192 -16.05 -2.07 -19.92
C ALA A 192 -15.04 -2.86 -20.75
N VAL A 193 -15.08 -4.21 -20.67
CA VAL A 193 -14.18 -5.07 -21.47
C VAL A 193 -14.46 -4.91 -22.95
N THR A 194 -15.71 -4.97 -23.39
CA THR A 194 -16.08 -4.85 -24.82
C THR A 194 -15.76 -3.46 -25.37
N THR A 195 -15.99 -2.40 -24.57
CA THR A 195 -15.62 -1.03 -24.94
C THR A 195 -14.11 -0.91 -25.11
N ALA A 196 -13.33 -1.37 -24.13
CA ALA A 196 -11.86 -1.32 -24.21
C ALA A 196 -11.31 -2.13 -25.39
N MET A 197 -11.84 -3.32 -25.65
CA MET A 197 -11.45 -4.16 -26.81
C MET A 197 -11.80 -3.54 -28.15
N SER A 198 -12.82 -2.69 -28.22
CA SER A 198 -13.20 -1.97 -29.47
C SER A 198 -12.29 -0.78 -29.76
N MET A 199 -11.53 -0.30 -28.79
CA MET A 199 -10.64 0.86 -28.88
C MET A 199 -9.26 0.45 -29.40
N SER A 200 -9.01 0.57 -30.70
CA SER A 200 -7.79 0.10 -31.37
C SER A 200 -6.50 0.79 -30.92
N ALA A 201 -6.59 1.95 -30.25
CA ALA A 201 -5.45 2.65 -29.69
C ALA A 201 -5.08 2.18 -28.27
N LEU A 202 -5.84 1.25 -27.68
CA LEU A 202 -5.57 0.71 -26.35
C LEU A 202 -5.30 -0.79 -26.42
N ASN A 203 -4.39 -1.26 -25.59
CA ASN A 203 -4.07 -2.67 -25.46
C ASN A 203 -4.53 -3.21 -24.10
N LEU A 204 -5.72 -3.80 -24.05
CA LEU A 204 -6.26 -4.39 -22.82
C LEU A 204 -5.50 -5.67 -22.46
N ARG A 205 -4.65 -5.58 -21.43
CA ARG A 205 -3.78 -6.69 -20.96
C ARG A 205 -4.41 -7.54 -19.88
N GLY A 206 -5.32 -6.97 -19.10
CA GLY A 206 -5.83 -7.71 -17.95
C GLY A 206 -6.78 -6.90 -17.07
N LEU A 207 -6.98 -7.44 -15.87
CA LEU A 207 -7.89 -6.93 -14.88
C LEU A 207 -7.14 -6.63 -13.57
N HIS A 208 -7.62 -5.60 -12.87
CA HIS A 208 -7.16 -5.22 -11.55
C HIS A 208 -8.33 -5.20 -10.57
N PHE A 209 -8.04 -5.55 -9.32
CA PHE A 209 -8.94 -5.27 -8.19
C PHE A 209 -8.15 -4.95 -6.92
N HIS A 210 -8.77 -4.21 -6.01
CA HIS A 210 -8.21 -3.96 -4.69
C HIS A 210 -9.35 -3.97 -3.66
N ILE A 211 -9.29 -4.89 -2.69
CA ILE A 211 -10.41 -5.13 -1.77
C ILE A 211 -10.34 -4.33 -0.48
N GLY A 212 -9.19 -3.71 -0.17
CA GLY A 212 -9.07 -2.89 1.03
C GLY A 212 -7.67 -2.83 1.59
N SER A 213 -7.55 -2.38 2.83
CA SER A 213 -6.26 -2.21 3.51
C SER A 213 -6.30 -2.81 4.92
N GLN A 214 -5.16 -3.29 5.41
CA GLN A 214 -5.02 -3.92 6.73
C GLN A 214 -5.91 -5.16 6.87
N ILE A 215 -5.90 -6.03 5.86
CA ILE A 215 -6.71 -7.24 5.78
C ILE A 215 -5.89 -8.40 6.35
N ALA A 216 -6.27 -8.89 7.53
CA ALA A 216 -5.61 -10.02 8.19
C ALA A 216 -6.17 -11.37 7.73
N ASP A 217 -7.42 -11.42 7.27
CA ASP A 217 -8.05 -12.63 6.78
C ASP A 217 -7.62 -12.94 5.35
N LEU A 218 -7.36 -14.20 5.05
CA LEU A 218 -6.92 -14.64 3.71
C LEU A 218 -8.10 -14.92 2.77
N GLU A 219 -9.25 -15.30 3.32
CA GLU A 219 -10.44 -15.70 2.58
C GLU A 219 -10.96 -14.61 1.61
N PRO A 220 -11.02 -13.30 1.98
CA PRO A 220 -11.45 -12.27 1.06
C PRO A 220 -10.61 -12.18 -0.23
N TYR A 221 -9.30 -12.44 -0.16
CA TYR A 221 -8.46 -12.50 -1.36
C TYR A 221 -8.83 -13.67 -2.27
N GLN A 222 -9.07 -14.85 -1.68
CA GLN A 222 -9.49 -16.04 -2.44
C GLN A 222 -10.83 -15.82 -3.12
N GLN A 223 -11.81 -15.28 -2.40
CA GLN A 223 -13.13 -14.95 -2.93
C GLN A 223 -13.06 -13.94 -4.08
N ALA A 224 -12.24 -12.87 -3.94
CA ALA A 224 -12.08 -11.87 -4.98
C ALA A 224 -11.42 -12.47 -6.24
N VAL A 225 -10.41 -13.32 -6.07
CA VAL A 225 -9.78 -14.06 -7.17
C VAL A 225 -10.79 -14.96 -7.89
N GLU A 226 -11.60 -15.70 -7.15
CA GLU A 226 -12.65 -16.57 -7.73
C GLU A 226 -13.68 -15.80 -8.55
N VAL A 227 -14.15 -14.66 -8.03
CA VAL A 227 -15.10 -13.78 -8.71
C VAL A 227 -14.53 -13.21 -10.00
N ILE A 228 -13.31 -12.65 -9.94
CA ILE A 228 -12.69 -11.99 -11.11
C ILE A 228 -12.27 -13.03 -12.18
N LEU A 229 -11.74 -14.18 -11.80
CA LEU A 229 -11.41 -15.23 -12.76
C LEU A 229 -12.69 -15.86 -13.39
N GLY A 230 -13.77 -16.00 -12.62
CA GLY A 230 -15.06 -16.39 -13.16
C GLY A 230 -15.57 -15.42 -14.22
N PHE A 231 -15.48 -14.12 -13.92
CA PHE A 231 -15.82 -13.07 -14.88
C PHE A 231 -14.89 -13.10 -16.12
N ALA A 232 -13.57 -13.27 -15.93
CA ALA A 232 -12.63 -13.35 -17.06
C ALA A 232 -12.93 -14.54 -17.99
N ALA A 233 -13.32 -15.70 -17.42
CA ALA A 233 -13.72 -16.87 -18.21
C ALA A 233 -14.99 -16.60 -19.04
N GLU A 234 -15.96 -15.90 -18.45
CA GLU A 234 -17.16 -15.48 -19.17
C GLU A 234 -16.82 -14.52 -20.34
N MET A 235 -15.94 -13.55 -20.10
CA MET A 235 -15.47 -12.61 -21.13
C MET A 235 -14.67 -13.31 -22.25
N LYS A 236 -13.87 -14.30 -21.89
CA LYS A 236 -13.17 -15.15 -22.87
C LYS A 236 -14.18 -15.89 -23.76
N GLN A 237 -15.17 -16.53 -23.15
CA GLN A 237 -16.17 -17.30 -23.89
C GLN A 237 -17.04 -16.44 -24.80
N LYS A 238 -17.49 -15.26 -24.32
CA LYS A 238 -18.41 -14.39 -25.06
C LYS A 238 -17.72 -13.52 -26.11
N HIS A 239 -16.54 -13.01 -25.78
CA HIS A 239 -15.91 -11.92 -26.52
C HIS A 239 -14.48 -12.22 -26.94
N GLY A 240 -13.91 -13.36 -26.56
CA GLY A 240 -12.52 -13.72 -26.88
C GLY A 240 -11.48 -12.91 -26.09
N PHE A 241 -11.86 -12.34 -24.95
CA PHE A 241 -10.90 -11.65 -24.07
C PHE A 241 -9.92 -12.65 -23.46
N GLU A 242 -8.62 -12.42 -23.64
CA GLU A 242 -7.57 -13.22 -23.01
C GLU A 242 -6.96 -12.46 -21.84
N LEU A 243 -7.08 -13.04 -20.63
CA LEU A 243 -6.52 -12.48 -19.41
C LEU A 243 -5.01 -12.71 -19.34
N GLY A 244 -4.21 -11.72 -19.78
CA GLY A 244 -2.75 -11.79 -19.74
C GLY A 244 -2.17 -11.40 -18.37
N GLU A 245 -2.85 -10.55 -17.61
CA GLU A 245 -2.37 -10.00 -16.33
C GLU A 245 -3.52 -9.87 -15.33
N LEU A 246 -3.31 -10.36 -14.10
CA LEU A 246 -4.22 -10.22 -12.97
C LEU A 246 -3.52 -9.49 -11.85
N ASP A 247 -3.91 -8.24 -11.62
CA ASP A 247 -3.44 -7.46 -10.50
C ASP A 247 -4.47 -7.53 -9.36
N ILE A 248 -4.04 -8.06 -8.22
CA ILE A 248 -4.90 -8.27 -7.05
C ILE A 248 -4.82 -7.14 -6.02
N GLY A 249 -4.06 -6.10 -6.32
CA GLY A 249 -3.83 -4.99 -5.41
C GLY A 249 -2.95 -5.34 -4.22
N GLY A 250 -3.09 -4.54 -3.18
CA GLY A 250 -2.37 -4.69 -1.93
C GLY A 250 -3.28 -5.08 -0.76
N GLY A 251 -3.14 -4.35 0.35
CA GLY A 251 -4.00 -4.55 1.52
C GLY A 251 -3.41 -5.45 2.61
N PHE A 252 -2.27 -6.08 2.39
CA PHE A 252 -1.58 -6.97 3.33
C PHE A 252 -1.38 -6.31 4.68
N ALA A 253 -1.88 -6.96 5.75
CA ALA A 253 -1.83 -6.44 7.11
C ALA A 253 -0.40 -6.41 7.68
N ILE A 254 -0.18 -5.48 8.61
CA ILE A 254 0.99 -5.46 9.48
C ILE A 254 0.55 -5.44 10.94
N GLN A 255 1.44 -5.85 11.81
CA GLN A 255 1.25 -5.75 13.24
C GLN A 255 1.53 -4.33 13.73
N TYR A 256 0.54 -3.67 14.34
CA TYR A 256 0.67 -2.34 14.94
C TYR A 256 0.82 -2.39 16.46
N THR A 257 0.24 -3.41 17.10
CA THR A 257 0.25 -3.61 18.54
C THR A 257 0.54 -5.08 18.83
N LEU A 258 1.05 -5.38 20.04
CA LEU A 258 1.42 -6.76 20.41
C LEU A 258 0.23 -7.73 20.41
N ASP A 259 -0.97 -7.23 20.64
CA ASP A 259 -2.22 -8.01 20.70
C ASP A 259 -2.92 -8.19 19.35
N SER A 260 -2.36 -7.64 18.27
CA SER A 260 -2.94 -7.70 16.92
C SER A 260 -1.95 -8.24 15.89
N PRO A 261 -1.63 -9.56 15.92
CA PRO A 261 -0.70 -10.17 14.99
C PRO A 261 -1.23 -10.13 13.56
N ALA A 262 -0.32 -10.04 12.59
CA ALA A 262 -0.63 -10.14 11.17
C ALA A 262 -0.12 -11.47 10.59
N PRO A 263 -0.81 -12.05 9.59
CA PRO A 263 -0.31 -13.22 8.88
C PRO A 263 1.07 -12.95 8.24
N PRO A 264 1.94 -13.96 8.16
CA PRO A 264 3.19 -13.82 7.42
C PRO A 264 2.91 -13.69 5.92
N ILE A 265 3.81 -13.04 5.18
CA ILE A 265 3.68 -12.87 3.72
C ILE A 265 3.55 -14.20 3.00
N SER A 266 4.23 -15.24 3.51
CA SER A 266 4.15 -16.59 2.97
C SER A 266 2.73 -17.16 2.96
N ALA A 267 1.90 -16.83 3.96
CA ALA A 267 0.50 -17.29 4.03
C ALA A 267 -0.36 -16.61 2.96
N TYR A 268 -0.21 -15.29 2.77
CA TYR A 268 -0.90 -14.57 1.68
C TYR A 268 -0.48 -15.13 0.31
N ALA A 269 0.83 -15.28 0.09
CA ALA A 269 1.35 -15.76 -1.18
C ALA A 269 0.85 -17.17 -1.50
N GLU A 270 0.74 -18.05 -0.50
CA GLU A 270 0.22 -19.41 -0.67
C GLU A 270 -1.28 -19.40 -0.99
N ALA A 271 -2.09 -18.72 -0.19
CA ALA A 271 -3.53 -18.66 -0.38
C ALA A 271 -3.92 -18.08 -1.76
N ILE A 272 -3.27 -16.97 -2.15
CA ILE A 272 -3.53 -16.30 -3.42
C ILE A 272 -3.06 -17.15 -4.61
N ALA A 273 -1.82 -17.66 -4.56
CA ALA A 273 -1.29 -18.48 -5.65
C ALA A 273 -2.10 -19.76 -5.87
N LEU A 274 -2.54 -20.41 -4.80
CA LEU A 274 -3.41 -21.60 -4.89
C LEU A 274 -4.78 -21.25 -5.48
N ALA A 275 -5.40 -20.14 -5.03
CA ALA A 275 -6.68 -19.70 -5.56
C ALA A 275 -6.61 -19.42 -7.06
N VAL A 276 -5.58 -18.69 -7.52
CA VAL A 276 -5.39 -18.39 -8.95
C VAL A 276 -5.17 -19.69 -9.75
N LYS A 277 -4.27 -20.56 -9.32
CA LYS A 277 -3.97 -21.80 -10.04
C LYS A 277 -5.17 -22.73 -10.14
N ASN A 278 -5.85 -22.97 -9.01
CA ASN A 278 -6.99 -23.87 -8.97
C ASN A 278 -8.14 -23.34 -9.83
N LYS A 279 -8.43 -22.03 -9.73
CA LYS A 279 -9.53 -21.44 -10.49
C LYS A 279 -9.23 -21.36 -11.99
N CYS A 280 -8.01 -21.04 -12.39
CA CYS A 280 -7.62 -21.11 -13.79
C CYS A 280 -7.71 -22.52 -14.36
N GLN A 281 -7.30 -23.55 -13.58
CA GLN A 281 -7.44 -24.94 -13.99
C GLN A 281 -8.92 -25.35 -14.12
N GLU A 282 -9.77 -24.96 -13.16
CA GLU A 282 -11.23 -25.24 -13.20
C GLU A 282 -11.91 -24.64 -14.43
N LEU A 283 -11.50 -23.42 -14.82
CA LEU A 283 -12.14 -22.63 -15.87
C LEU A 283 -11.44 -22.72 -17.24
N ASP A 284 -10.42 -23.56 -17.39
CA ASP A 284 -9.60 -23.68 -18.60
C ASP A 284 -9.02 -22.33 -19.07
N LEU A 285 -8.52 -21.55 -18.09
CA LEU A 285 -7.83 -20.29 -18.34
C LEU A 285 -6.32 -20.52 -18.37
N VAL A 286 -5.64 -19.81 -19.25
CA VAL A 286 -4.17 -19.68 -19.18
C VAL A 286 -3.82 -18.92 -17.91
N LEU A 287 -2.77 -19.35 -17.22
CA LEU A 287 -2.28 -18.66 -16.03
C LEU A 287 -1.82 -17.22 -16.39
N PRO A 288 -2.47 -16.18 -15.88
CA PRO A 288 -2.06 -14.80 -16.14
C PRO A 288 -0.78 -14.46 -15.36
N ARG A 289 -0.06 -13.39 -15.74
CA ARG A 289 0.90 -12.76 -14.84
C ARG A 289 0.17 -12.29 -13.58
N LEU A 290 0.68 -12.64 -12.41
CA LEU A 290 0.16 -12.17 -11.12
C LEU A 290 0.88 -10.89 -10.70
N VAL A 291 0.13 -9.83 -10.39
CA VAL A 291 0.67 -8.58 -9.85
C VAL A 291 0.15 -8.38 -8.43
N VAL A 292 1.02 -7.92 -7.53
CA VAL A 292 0.70 -7.59 -6.14
C VAL A 292 1.28 -6.24 -5.75
N GLU A 293 0.53 -5.46 -4.94
CA GLU A 293 0.80 -4.05 -4.62
C GLU A 293 1.06 -3.80 -3.13
N PRO A 294 2.10 -4.39 -2.52
CA PRO A 294 2.42 -4.09 -1.13
C PRO A 294 2.87 -2.63 -0.98
N GLY A 295 2.24 -1.89 -0.08
CA GLY A 295 2.67 -0.55 0.32
C GLY A 295 3.00 -0.53 1.82
N ARG A 296 1.95 -0.47 2.65
CA ARG A 296 2.04 -0.50 4.11
C ARG A 296 2.90 -1.65 4.63
N SER A 297 2.75 -2.83 4.09
CA SER A 297 3.46 -4.04 4.51
C SER A 297 4.96 -4.02 4.21
N ILE A 298 5.43 -3.11 3.37
CA ILE A 298 6.85 -2.83 3.17
C ILE A 298 7.30 -1.66 4.05
N ALA A 299 6.64 -0.50 3.95
CA ALA A 299 7.10 0.73 4.59
C ALA A 299 6.73 0.82 6.09
N GLY A 300 5.58 0.26 6.50
CA GLY A 300 5.00 0.55 7.81
C GLY A 300 5.82 0.05 8.99
N GLN A 301 6.39 -1.16 8.91
CA GLN A 301 7.25 -1.71 9.98
C GLN A 301 8.73 -1.30 9.82
N ALA A 302 9.11 -0.71 8.70
CA ALA A 302 10.45 -0.18 8.49
C ALA A 302 10.60 1.25 8.98
N GLY A 303 9.48 1.95 9.26
CA GLY A 303 9.45 3.35 9.64
C GLY A 303 9.01 3.58 11.08
N VAL A 304 9.60 4.58 11.73
CA VAL A 304 9.18 5.11 13.03
C VAL A 304 9.03 6.62 12.96
N ALA A 305 8.16 7.18 13.80
CA ALA A 305 8.04 8.64 13.96
C ALA A 305 8.66 9.04 15.30
N LEU A 306 9.54 10.03 15.28
CA LEU A 306 10.14 10.65 16.45
C LEU A 306 9.45 11.98 16.74
N TYR A 307 9.09 12.20 18.00
CA TYR A 307 8.53 13.45 18.49
C TYR A 307 9.26 13.90 19.74
N THR A 308 9.33 15.21 19.94
CA THR A 308 9.78 15.76 21.22
C THR A 308 8.59 15.93 22.16
N ALA A 309 8.67 15.30 23.35
CA ALA A 309 7.70 15.49 24.41
C ALA A 309 7.85 16.89 25.03
N GLY A 310 6.74 17.62 25.10
CA GLY A 310 6.69 18.96 25.67
C GLY A 310 5.96 18.98 27.03
N VAL A 311 4.77 19.57 27.06
CA VAL A 311 3.98 19.78 28.27
C VAL A 311 3.38 18.46 28.76
N VAL A 312 3.49 18.20 30.07
CA VAL A 312 2.71 17.19 30.77
C VAL A 312 1.57 17.88 31.54
N LYS A 313 0.34 17.46 31.29
CA LYS A 313 -0.86 18.00 31.93
C LYS A 313 -1.61 16.91 32.69
N ASP A 314 -1.67 17.03 34.00
CA ASP A 314 -2.48 16.17 34.85
C ASP A 314 -3.91 16.71 35.02
N ILE A 315 -4.89 15.83 34.83
CA ILE A 315 -6.28 16.05 35.20
C ILE A 315 -6.59 15.05 36.31
N PRO A 316 -6.61 15.50 37.58
CA PRO A 316 -6.72 14.60 38.74
C PRO A 316 -7.92 13.67 38.63
N GLY A 317 -7.65 12.36 38.78
CA GLY A 317 -8.68 11.31 38.73
C GLY A 317 -9.24 10.99 37.35
N VAL A 318 -8.73 11.65 36.31
CA VAL A 318 -9.21 11.46 34.91
C VAL A 318 -8.11 10.96 34.03
N ARG A 319 -7.05 11.77 33.74
CA ARG A 319 -6.05 11.45 32.71
C ARG A 319 -4.81 12.34 32.82
N ARG A 320 -3.67 11.76 32.47
CA ARG A 320 -2.43 12.49 32.23
C ARG A 320 -2.16 12.60 30.73
N TYR A 321 -2.01 13.81 30.23
CA TYR A 321 -1.61 14.08 28.85
C TYR A 321 -0.12 14.36 28.76
N VAL A 322 0.51 13.85 27.71
CA VAL A 322 1.84 14.24 27.26
C VAL A 322 1.70 14.82 25.87
N SER A 323 1.91 16.12 25.72
CA SER A 323 1.85 16.78 24.43
C SER A 323 3.19 16.61 23.70
N VAL A 324 3.11 16.40 22.39
CA VAL A 324 4.28 16.31 21.51
C VAL A 324 4.25 17.41 20.45
N ASP A 325 5.37 17.65 19.82
CA ASP A 325 5.57 18.72 18.81
C ASP A 325 5.00 18.40 17.42
N GLY A 326 4.40 17.23 17.21
CA GLY A 326 3.61 16.84 16.05
C GLY A 326 2.15 16.58 16.39
N GLY A 327 1.48 15.74 15.61
CA GLY A 327 0.09 15.38 15.85
C GLY A 327 -0.61 14.79 14.63
N MET A 328 -1.93 15.02 14.51
CA MET A 328 -2.77 14.44 13.47
C MET A 328 -2.38 14.84 12.03
N ALA A 329 -1.67 15.96 11.85
CA ALA A 329 -1.15 16.35 10.54
C ALA A 329 -0.02 15.44 10.07
N ASP A 330 0.72 14.82 11.00
CA ASP A 330 1.77 13.86 10.70
C ASP A 330 1.20 12.44 10.62
N ASN A 331 0.24 12.12 11.50
CA ASN A 331 -0.42 10.82 11.53
C ASN A 331 -1.93 10.95 11.81
N ILE A 332 -2.72 11.08 10.75
CA ILE A 332 -4.18 11.20 10.81
C ILE A 332 -4.89 9.91 11.23
N ARG A 333 -4.20 8.77 11.19
CA ARG A 333 -4.83 7.45 11.33
C ARG A 333 -5.55 7.20 12.68
N PRO A 334 -5.02 7.63 13.84
CA PRO A 334 -5.75 7.50 15.09
C PRO A 334 -7.09 8.23 15.05
N ALA A 335 -7.10 9.48 14.59
CA ALA A 335 -8.31 10.31 14.52
C ALA A 335 -9.33 9.79 13.49
N LEU A 336 -8.87 9.33 12.31
CA LEU A 336 -9.75 8.96 11.19
C LEU A 336 -10.22 7.50 11.27
N TYR A 337 -9.36 6.59 11.71
CA TYR A 337 -9.61 5.14 11.68
C TYR A 337 -9.64 4.49 13.06
N GLY A 338 -9.44 5.24 14.15
CA GLY A 338 -9.24 4.67 15.48
C GLY A 338 -8.01 3.74 15.55
N ALA A 339 -7.01 3.98 14.68
CA ALA A 339 -5.83 3.13 14.59
C ALA A 339 -5.01 3.22 15.88
N LYS A 340 -4.64 2.06 16.41
CA LYS A 340 -3.80 1.96 17.61
C LYS A 340 -2.33 1.93 17.20
N HIS A 341 -1.51 2.56 18.02
CA HIS A 341 -0.06 2.57 17.90
C HIS A 341 0.59 2.34 19.26
N GLU A 342 1.86 1.94 19.25
CA GLU A 342 2.70 1.84 20.44
C GLU A 342 3.75 2.95 20.42
N ALA A 343 4.21 3.37 21.60
CA ALA A 343 5.28 4.33 21.76
C ALA A 343 6.24 3.93 22.87
N VAL A 344 7.45 4.43 22.78
CA VAL A 344 8.48 4.30 23.81
C VAL A 344 9.16 5.64 24.06
N VAL A 345 9.72 5.83 25.25
CA VAL A 345 10.53 7.01 25.56
C VAL A 345 11.96 6.76 25.09
N ALA A 346 12.27 7.19 23.85
CA ALA A 346 13.46 6.81 23.12
C ALA A 346 14.80 7.16 23.82
N ASN A 347 14.83 8.20 24.65
CA ASN A 347 16.00 8.59 25.43
C ASN A 347 16.07 8.00 26.84
N ARG A 348 15.14 7.08 27.20
CA ARG A 348 15.04 6.45 28.53
C ARG A 348 14.60 4.99 28.45
N MET A 349 15.08 4.26 27.50
CA MET A 349 14.69 2.87 27.24
C MET A 349 15.00 1.92 28.41
N ALA A 350 15.98 2.24 29.24
CA ALA A 350 16.37 1.43 30.40
C ALA A 350 15.49 1.68 31.65
N GLU A 351 14.69 2.73 31.65
CA GLU A 351 13.84 3.08 32.78
C GLU A 351 12.54 2.24 32.78
N ARG A 352 11.99 2.02 34.00
CA ARG A 352 10.67 1.36 34.13
C ARG A 352 9.57 2.38 33.85
N GLU A 353 8.53 1.90 33.21
CA GLU A 353 7.29 2.66 33.04
C GLU A 353 6.66 2.94 34.40
N ALA A 354 6.21 4.18 34.61
CA ALA A 354 5.67 4.62 35.86
C ALA A 354 4.14 4.82 35.83
N ASP A 355 3.63 5.41 34.73
CA ASP A 355 2.25 5.87 34.64
C ASP A 355 1.67 5.63 33.25
N LYS A 356 0.35 5.45 33.18
CA LYS A 356 -0.39 5.49 31.93
C LYS A 356 -0.62 6.94 31.49
N VAL A 357 -0.33 7.22 30.21
CA VAL A 357 -0.48 8.54 29.64
C VAL A 357 -1.26 8.50 28.33
N THR A 358 -1.79 9.65 27.93
CA THR A 358 -2.34 9.88 26.59
C THR A 358 -1.40 10.81 25.85
N ILE A 359 -0.91 10.40 24.69
CA ILE A 359 -0.05 11.22 23.82
C ILE A 359 -0.95 12.06 22.93
N ALA A 360 -0.88 13.38 23.10
CA ALA A 360 -1.65 14.35 22.35
C ALA A 360 -0.75 15.18 21.43
N GLY A 361 -1.26 15.52 20.26
CA GLY A 361 -0.59 16.44 19.37
C GLY A 361 -0.70 17.91 19.82
N LYS A 362 -0.07 18.79 19.06
CA LYS A 362 0.00 20.24 19.36
C LYS A 362 -1.11 21.07 18.68
N PHE A 363 -1.90 20.45 17.82
CA PHE A 363 -2.91 21.17 17.04
C PHE A 363 -4.13 21.52 17.91
N CYS A 364 -4.77 22.69 17.61
CA CYS A 364 -5.96 23.14 18.34
C CYS A 364 -7.21 22.38 17.89
N GLU A 365 -7.17 21.06 17.96
CA GLU A 365 -8.26 20.15 17.64
C GLU A 365 -8.36 19.09 18.75
N SER A 366 -9.54 18.93 19.34
CA SER A 366 -9.75 17.99 20.46
C SER A 366 -9.49 16.53 20.08
N GLY A 367 -9.65 16.18 18.81
CA GLY A 367 -9.36 14.87 18.24
C GLY A 367 -7.89 14.62 17.93
N ASP A 368 -6.99 15.59 18.21
CA ASP A 368 -5.55 15.42 17.97
C ASP A 368 -4.89 14.57 19.07
N ILE A 369 -5.29 13.33 19.10
CA ILE A 369 -4.79 12.30 20.01
C ILE A 369 -4.08 11.23 19.17
N LEU A 370 -2.80 11.03 19.45
CA LEU A 370 -1.98 10.03 18.76
C LEU A 370 -2.12 8.65 19.40
N ILE A 371 -2.07 8.56 20.73
CA ILE A 371 -2.19 7.29 21.48
C ILE A 371 -2.92 7.54 22.79
N GLU A 372 -3.93 6.72 23.07
CA GLU A 372 -4.66 6.76 24.35
C GLU A 372 -4.18 5.68 25.30
N ASN A 373 -3.98 6.05 26.57
CA ASN A 373 -3.77 5.13 27.71
C ASN A 373 -2.63 4.11 27.50
N ILE A 374 -1.51 4.58 26.96
CA ILE A 374 -0.29 3.78 26.80
C ILE A 374 0.48 3.72 28.11
#